data_e8edc515d50c21414e3a96e93635a3be
#
_entry.id   e8edc515d50c21414e3a96e93635a3be
#
_cell.length_a   1.000
_cell.length_b   1.000
_cell.length_c   1.000
_cell.angle_alpha   90.00
_cell.angle_beta   90.00
_cell.angle_gamma   90.00
#
_symmetry.space_group_name_H-M   'P 1'
#
loop_
_entity.id
_entity.type
_entity.pdbx_description
1 polymer ?
#
loop_
_entity_poly.entity_id
_entity_poly.type
_entity_poly.pdbx_seq_one_letter_code
_entity_poly.pdbx_strand_id
1 'polypeptide(L)'
;MNIKMTKTERLLLCGGLIGLASLMPQACETVMKENEDVREKICGNWESVEGKPDILVYKEGAHYKVTLFRRTGVRRKLKPETYLLQREADGNLYMNTGFRIDVAYNEETDVLSFSPNGDYIRVDTDETAKSGKKEEQ
;
A
#
# COMPACT_ATOMS: atom_id res chain seq x y z
N MET A 1 8.29 6.27 -64.83
CA MET A 1 8.68 7.54 -64.26
C MET A 1 8.16 7.76 -62.88
N ASN A 2 6.90 7.80 -62.72
CA ASN A 2 6.30 8.03 -61.43
C ASN A 2 6.47 6.89 -60.48
N ILE A 3 6.75 5.75 -60.98
CA ILE A 3 6.91 4.52 -60.21
C ILE A 3 8.07 4.63 -59.18
N LYS A 4 9.07 5.34 -59.55
CA LYS A 4 10.26 5.52 -58.71
C LYS A 4 9.94 6.19 -57.39
N MET A 5 9.18 7.20 -57.43
CA MET A 5 8.83 7.99 -56.25
C MET A 5 8.07 7.15 -55.24
N THR A 6 7.18 6.36 -55.70
CA THR A 6 6.36 5.52 -54.86
C THR A 6 7.19 4.57 -54.03
N LYS A 7 8.24 4.03 -54.62
CA LYS A 7 9.11 3.12 -53.90
C LYS A 7 9.83 3.79 -52.74
N THR A 8 10.27 4.95 -52.95
CA THR A 8 11.01 5.71 -51.94
C THR A 8 10.10 6.00 -50.76
N GLU A 9 8.93 6.41 -51.03
CA GLU A 9 7.95 6.71 -50.01
C GLU A 9 7.68 5.52 -49.11
N ARG A 10 7.53 4.35 -49.70
CA ARG A 10 7.25 3.16 -48.95
C ARG A 10 8.34 2.77 -47.99
N LEU A 11 9.57 2.95 -48.38
CA LEU A 11 10.72 2.65 -47.51
C LEU A 11 10.79 3.54 -46.29
N LEU A 12 10.51 4.80 -46.45
CA LEU A 12 10.51 5.76 -45.38
C LEU A 12 9.45 5.45 -44.34
N LEU A 13 8.29 5.08 -44.77
CA LEU A 13 7.18 4.74 -43.87
C LEU A 13 7.48 3.54 -43.01
N CYS A 14 8.09 2.52 -43.57
CA CYS A 14 8.43 1.34 -42.81
C CYS A 14 9.41 1.62 -41.66
N GLY A 15 10.39 2.44 -41.91
CA GLY A 15 11.37 2.79 -40.89
C GLY A 15 10.77 3.54 -39.71
N GLY A 16 9.87 4.45 -40.01
CA GLY A 16 9.21 5.23 -38.96
C GLY A 16 8.33 4.40 -38.05
N LEU A 17 7.62 3.49 -38.61
CA LEU A 17 6.70 2.66 -37.84
C LEU A 17 7.41 1.76 -36.82
N ILE A 18 8.53 1.22 -37.17
CA ILE A 18 9.31 0.36 -36.29
C ILE A 18 9.77 1.09 -35.06
N GLY A 19 10.22 2.31 -35.21
CA GLY A 19 10.67 3.11 -34.09
C GLY A 19 9.58 3.41 -33.08
N LEU A 20 8.40 3.71 -33.54
CA LEU A 20 7.27 4.03 -32.68
C LEU A 20 6.80 2.82 -31.86
N ALA A 21 6.81 1.64 -32.45
CA ALA A 21 6.36 0.43 -31.78
C ALA A 21 7.21 0.08 -30.58
N SER A 22 8.50 0.34 -30.61
CA SER A 22 9.40 -0.02 -29.51
C SER A 22 9.23 0.88 -28.28
N LEU A 23 8.68 2.07 -28.44
CA LEU A 23 8.48 2.99 -27.33
C LEU A 23 7.23 2.67 -26.51
N MET A 24 6.22 2.10 -27.13
CA MET A 24 4.96 1.82 -26.45
C MET A 24 5.05 0.87 -25.26
N PRO A 25 5.77 -0.23 -25.33
CA PRO A 25 5.88 -1.14 -24.18
C PRO A 25 6.47 -0.50 -22.95
N GLN A 26 7.42 0.38 -23.13
CA GLN A 26 8.07 1.07 -22.00
C GLN A 26 7.09 2.00 -21.27
N ALA A 27 6.26 2.71 -21.99
CA ALA A 27 5.26 3.58 -21.40
C ALA A 27 4.24 2.80 -20.57
N CYS A 28 3.83 1.63 -21.04
CA CYS A 28 2.88 0.78 -20.30
C CYS A 28 3.47 0.28 -18.98
N GLU A 29 4.73 -0.10 -18.96
CA GLU A 29 5.37 -0.56 -17.74
C GLU A 29 5.45 0.54 -16.67
N THR A 30 5.76 1.76 -17.08
CA THR A 30 5.83 2.90 -16.18
C THR A 30 4.46 3.20 -15.56
N VAL A 31 3.40 3.16 -16.36
CA VAL A 31 2.04 3.40 -15.88
C VAL A 31 1.60 2.35 -14.88
N MET A 32 1.97 1.10 -15.06
CA MET A 32 1.62 0.04 -14.13
C MET A 32 2.25 0.22 -12.74
N LYS A 33 3.45 0.75 -12.69
CA LYS A 33 4.13 1.00 -11.41
C LYS A 33 3.49 2.14 -10.63
N GLU A 34 2.96 3.13 -11.30
CA GLU A 34 2.32 4.27 -10.64
C GLU A 34 0.98 3.93 -9.99
N ASN A 35 0.36 2.83 -10.40
CA ASN A 35 -0.94 2.42 -9.89
C ASN A 35 -0.88 1.42 -8.73
N GLU A 36 0.29 1.25 -8.12
CA GLU A 36 0.41 0.38 -6.96
C GLU A 36 -0.46 0.89 -5.81
N ASP A 37 -1.28 0.01 -5.27
CA ASP A 37 -2.23 0.37 -4.22
C ASP A 37 -1.50 0.67 -2.91
N VAL A 38 -1.72 1.87 -2.37
CA VAL A 38 -1.12 2.29 -1.09
C VAL A 38 -1.45 1.31 0.02
N ARG A 39 -2.60 0.65 -0.05
CA ARG A 39 -3.00 -0.34 0.97
C ARG A 39 -2.05 -1.53 1.03
N GLU A 40 -1.40 -1.90 -0.06
CA GLU A 40 -0.38 -2.96 -0.03
C GLU A 40 0.88 -2.50 0.69
N LYS A 41 1.26 -1.25 0.53
CA LYS A 41 2.45 -0.68 1.18
C LYS A 41 2.32 -0.61 2.69
N ILE A 42 1.12 -0.40 3.19
CA ILE A 42 0.86 -0.29 4.63
C ILE A 42 0.59 -1.62 5.32
N CYS A 43 0.58 -2.74 4.62
CA CYS A 43 0.45 -4.05 5.25
C CYS A 43 1.63 -4.32 6.19
N GLY A 44 1.33 -4.82 7.39
CA GLY A 44 2.34 -5.12 8.41
C GLY A 44 1.88 -4.77 9.81
N ASN A 45 2.79 -4.89 10.76
CA ASN A 45 2.57 -4.56 12.16
C ASN A 45 2.98 -3.12 12.45
N TRP A 46 2.18 -2.42 13.22
CA TRP A 46 2.38 -1.01 13.55
C TRP A 46 2.21 -0.77 15.04
N GLU A 47 3.09 0.03 15.61
CA GLU A 47 3.08 0.42 17.01
C GLU A 47 2.74 1.90 17.13
N SER A 48 1.85 2.23 18.08
CA SER A 48 1.48 3.62 18.36
C SER A 48 2.61 4.37 19.05
N VAL A 49 2.91 5.58 18.56
CA VAL A 49 3.89 6.46 19.21
C VAL A 49 3.34 7.07 20.50
N GLU A 50 2.03 7.02 20.71
CA GLU A 50 1.36 7.58 21.88
C GLU A 50 0.91 6.52 22.91
N GLY A 51 1.34 5.27 22.75
CA GLY A 51 0.98 4.20 23.67
C GLY A 51 -0.41 3.64 23.52
N LYS A 52 -1.06 3.87 22.38
CA LYS A 52 -2.34 3.27 22.04
C LYS A 52 -2.17 1.82 21.58
N PRO A 53 -3.26 1.05 21.42
CA PRO A 53 -3.14 -0.33 20.98
C PRO A 53 -2.43 -0.49 19.65
N ASP A 54 -1.59 -1.52 19.55
CA ASP A 54 -0.92 -1.87 18.31
C ASP A 54 -1.93 -2.30 17.26
N ILE A 55 -1.55 -2.17 15.99
CA ILE A 55 -2.40 -2.55 14.87
C ILE A 55 -1.69 -3.46 13.90
N LEU A 56 -2.46 -4.28 13.22
CA LEU A 56 -2.00 -5.11 12.11
C LEU A 56 -2.84 -4.77 10.88
N VAL A 57 -2.18 -4.38 9.80
CA VAL A 57 -2.83 -4.19 8.50
C VAL A 57 -2.48 -5.38 7.62
N TYR A 58 -3.49 -6.03 7.05
CA TYR A 58 -3.30 -7.22 6.23
C TYR A 58 -4.33 -7.31 5.12
N LYS A 59 -4.02 -8.12 4.12
CA LYS A 59 -4.90 -8.39 3.00
C LYS A 59 -5.51 -9.78 3.16
N GLU A 60 -6.82 -9.86 3.02
CA GLU A 60 -7.55 -11.12 3.03
C GLU A 60 -8.43 -11.19 1.78
N GLY A 61 -8.06 -12.04 0.82
CA GLY A 61 -8.72 -12.08 -0.48
C GLY A 61 -8.56 -10.76 -1.23
N ALA A 62 -9.67 -10.14 -1.58
CA ALA A 62 -9.69 -8.85 -2.26
C ALA A 62 -9.81 -7.65 -1.31
N HIS A 63 -9.85 -7.91 -0.01
CA HIS A 63 -10.08 -6.88 1.01
C HIS A 63 -8.87 -6.64 1.87
N TYR A 64 -8.70 -5.39 2.31
CA TYR A 64 -7.70 -5.00 3.30
C TYR A 64 -8.37 -4.78 4.63
N LYS A 65 -7.76 -5.29 5.69
CA LYS A 65 -8.31 -5.24 7.05
C LYS A 65 -7.29 -4.67 8.03
N VAL A 66 -7.82 -4.02 9.06
CA VAL A 66 -7.04 -3.48 10.17
C VAL A 66 -7.50 -4.13 11.45
N THR A 67 -6.59 -4.77 12.17
CA THR A 67 -6.87 -5.36 13.47
C THR A 67 -6.23 -4.53 14.57
N LEU A 68 -7.05 -4.09 15.53
CA LEU A 68 -6.63 -3.36 16.71
C LEU A 68 -6.52 -4.34 17.89
N PHE A 69 -5.36 -4.36 18.54
CA PHE A 69 -5.12 -5.25 19.69
C PHE A 69 -5.35 -4.50 20.99
N ARG A 70 -6.61 -4.37 21.39
CA ARG A 70 -7.01 -3.68 22.61
C ARG A 70 -6.84 -4.57 23.83
N ARG A 71 -6.49 -3.96 24.95
CA ARG A 71 -6.46 -4.64 26.24
C ARG A 71 -7.70 -4.24 27.04
N THR A 72 -8.51 -5.22 27.40
CA THR A 72 -9.79 -4.98 28.08
C THR A 72 -9.88 -5.73 29.39
N GLY A 73 -10.68 -5.19 30.30
CA GLY A 73 -10.96 -5.76 31.61
C GLY A 73 -9.86 -5.56 32.65
N VAL A 74 -10.11 -6.01 33.86
CA VAL A 74 -9.19 -5.87 34.99
C VAL A 74 -7.89 -6.64 34.74
N ARG A 75 -7.98 -7.80 34.11
CA ARG A 75 -6.80 -8.63 33.81
C ARG A 75 -6.09 -8.21 32.52
N ARG A 76 -6.52 -7.13 31.88
CA ARG A 76 -5.93 -6.58 30.65
C ARG A 76 -5.74 -7.63 29.56
N LYS A 77 -6.76 -8.44 29.34
CA LYS A 77 -6.75 -9.46 28.28
C LYS A 77 -6.73 -8.80 26.91
N LEU A 78 -5.92 -9.35 26.02
CA LEU A 78 -5.83 -8.89 24.66
C LEU A 78 -7.10 -9.25 23.89
N LYS A 79 -7.75 -8.26 23.33
CA LYS A 79 -8.96 -8.43 22.52
C LYS A 79 -8.70 -7.85 21.12
N PRO A 80 -8.60 -8.67 20.10
CA PRO A 80 -8.46 -8.18 18.73
C PRO A 80 -9.81 -7.72 18.19
N GLU A 81 -9.82 -6.55 17.55
CA GLU A 81 -10.98 -6.00 16.86
C GLU A 81 -10.58 -5.69 15.43
N THR A 82 -11.27 -6.28 14.46
CA THR A 82 -10.93 -6.15 13.04
C THR A 82 -11.96 -5.32 12.30
N TYR A 83 -11.47 -4.38 11.49
CA TYR A 83 -12.27 -3.48 10.68
C TYR A 83 -11.81 -3.52 9.24
N LEU A 84 -12.73 -3.26 8.31
CA LEU A 84 -12.42 -3.19 6.89
C LEU A 84 -11.75 -1.84 6.58
N LEU A 85 -10.62 -1.88 5.91
CA LEU A 85 -9.94 -0.68 5.39
C LEU A 85 -10.53 -0.37 4.01
N GLN A 86 -11.20 0.76 3.90
CA GLN A 86 -11.90 1.17 2.69
C GLN A 86 -11.14 2.31 1.99
N ARG A 87 -11.37 2.42 0.70
CA ARG A 87 -10.79 3.47 -0.13
C ARG A 87 -11.88 4.21 -0.86
N GLU A 88 -11.85 5.53 -0.79
CA GLU A 88 -12.74 6.38 -1.55
C GLU A 88 -12.27 6.57 -3.00
N ALA A 89 -13.15 7.09 -3.84
CA ALA A 89 -12.85 7.34 -5.24
C ALA A 89 -11.68 8.34 -5.42
N ASP A 90 -11.49 9.25 -4.48
CA ASP A 90 -10.40 10.23 -4.47
C ASP A 90 -9.07 9.65 -3.97
N GLY A 91 -9.06 8.40 -3.51
CA GLY A 91 -7.89 7.72 -3.01
C GLY A 91 -7.70 7.74 -1.51
N ASN A 92 -8.51 8.46 -0.77
CA ASN A 92 -8.44 8.53 0.68
C ASN A 92 -8.83 7.21 1.32
N LEU A 93 -8.10 6.82 2.36
CA LEU A 93 -8.37 5.59 3.11
C LEU A 93 -9.12 5.91 4.39
N TYR A 94 -10.03 5.04 4.77
CA TYR A 94 -10.77 5.17 6.03
C TYR A 94 -11.25 3.83 6.54
N MET A 95 -11.57 3.77 7.83
CA MET A 95 -12.25 2.65 8.43
C MET A 95 -13.40 3.15 9.31
N ASN A 96 -14.38 2.30 9.56
CA ASN A 96 -15.53 2.64 10.38
C ASN A 96 -15.59 1.71 11.60
N THR A 97 -15.39 2.27 12.77
CA THR A 97 -15.41 1.56 14.05
C THR A 97 -16.65 1.90 14.90
N GLY A 98 -17.68 2.45 14.27
CA GLY A 98 -18.78 3.18 14.88
C GLY A 98 -18.62 4.67 14.60
N PHE A 99 -17.40 5.11 14.43
CA PHE A 99 -17.05 6.44 13.96
C PHE A 99 -16.10 6.30 12.78
N ARG A 100 -16.15 7.25 11.86
CA ARG A 100 -15.22 7.27 10.73
C ARG A 100 -13.83 7.65 11.23
N ILE A 101 -12.84 6.83 10.88
CA ILE A 101 -11.44 7.10 11.16
C ILE A 101 -10.71 7.20 9.82
N ASP A 102 -10.14 8.37 9.54
CA ASP A 102 -9.37 8.58 8.32
C ASP A 102 -7.96 8.07 8.51
N VAL A 103 -7.42 7.44 7.46
CA VAL A 103 -6.11 6.81 7.47
C VAL A 103 -5.23 7.49 6.44
N ALA A 104 -4.06 7.95 6.85
CA ALA A 104 -3.08 8.57 5.98
C ALA A 104 -1.72 7.88 6.13
N TYR A 105 -1.00 7.74 5.03
CA TYR A 105 0.32 7.13 5.02
C TYR A 105 1.34 8.09 4.42
N ASN A 106 2.41 8.33 5.17
CA ASN A 106 3.55 9.09 4.69
C ASN A 106 4.65 8.13 4.25
N GLU A 107 4.86 8.04 2.96
CA GLU A 107 5.80 7.11 2.36
C GLU A 107 7.26 7.47 2.65
N GLU A 108 7.57 8.76 2.80
CA GLU A 108 8.92 9.22 3.06
C GLU A 108 9.41 8.86 4.46
N THR A 109 8.53 8.93 5.44
CA THR A 109 8.86 8.66 6.84
C THR A 109 8.41 7.29 7.33
N ASP A 110 7.67 6.56 6.51
CA ASP A 110 7.03 5.28 6.86
C ASP A 110 6.18 5.40 8.13
N VAL A 111 5.35 6.44 8.19
CA VAL A 111 4.44 6.71 9.29
C VAL A 111 3.00 6.57 8.83
N LEU A 112 2.22 5.81 9.58
CA LEU A 112 0.79 5.61 9.35
C LEU A 112 0.01 6.40 10.39
N SER A 113 -0.88 7.28 9.95
CA SER A 113 -1.65 8.17 10.81
C SER A 113 -3.14 7.83 10.78
N PHE A 114 -3.74 7.73 11.94
CA PHE A 114 -5.18 7.52 12.12
C PHE A 114 -5.79 8.73 12.82
N SER A 115 -6.68 9.42 12.15
CA SER A 115 -7.35 10.58 12.75
C SER A 115 -8.68 10.15 13.41
N PRO A 116 -8.85 10.36 14.73
CA PRO A 116 -8.03 11.15 15.67
C PRO A 116 -7.01 10.34 16.50
N ASN A 117 -6.78 9.08 16.19
CA ASN A 117 -6.01 8.18 17.07
C ASN A 117 -4.50 8.43 17.13
N GLY A 118 -3.93 9.18 16.20
CA GLY A 118 -2.52 9.53 16.19
C GLY A 118 -1.67 8.71 15.23
N ASP A 119 -0.36 8.75 15.43
CA ASP A 119 0.62 8.18 14.52
C ASP A 119 1.12 6.81 14.97
N TYR A 120 1.48 5.99 13.98
CA TYR A 120 2.00 4.64 14.17
C TYR A 120 3.26 4.45 13.33
N ILE A 121 4.23 3.75 13.89
CA ILE A 121 5.47 3.39 13.22
C ILE A 121 5.49 1.89 12.93
N ARG A 122 6.17 1.51 11.86
CA ARG A 122 6.27 0.10 11.47
C ARG A 122 7.18 -0.66 12.42
N VAL A 123 6.73 -1.86 12.82
CA VAL A 123 7.52 -2.77 13.66
C VAL A 123 8.13 -3.85 12.77
N ASP A 124 9.45 -3.98 12.84
CA ASP A 124 10.13 -5.05 12.14
C ASP A 124 9.93 -6.38 12.87
N THR A 125 9.48 -7.37 12.13
CA THR A 125 9.19 -8.70 12.66
C THR A 125 10.41 -9.39 13.29
N ASP A 126 11.59 -9.00 12.88
CA ASP A 126 12.83 -9.60 13.37
C ASP A 126 13.12 -9.26 14.84
N GLU A 127 12.72 -8.08 15.29
CA GLU A 127 12.90 -7.68 16.69
C GLU A 127 11.92 -8.37 17.63
N THR A 128 10.71 -8.62 17.16
CA THR A 128 9.67 -9.30 17.96
C THR A 128 10.06 -10.76 18.24
N ALA A 129 10.72 -11.40 17.29
CA ALA A 129 11.20 -12.76 17.46
C ALA A 129 12.35 -12.87 18.48
N LYS A 130 13.16 -11.82 18.60
CA LYS A 130 14.26 -11.78 19.60
C LYS A 130 13.74 -11.51 21.00
N SER A 131 12.68 -10.74 21.13
CA SER A 131 12.05 -10.43 22.41
C SER A 131 11.37 -11.66 23.03
N GLY A 132 10.73 -12.49 22.20
CA GLY A 132 10.08 -13.72 22.66
C GLY A 132 11.06 -14.78 23.17
N LYS A 133 12.30 -14.78 22.70
CA LYS A 133 13.32 -15.73 23.15
C LYS A 133 13.93 -15.38 24.52
N LYS A 134 13.81 -14.16 24.95
CA LYS A 134 14.34 -13.74 26.26
C LYS A 134 13.45 -14.11 27.43
N GLU A 135 12.18 -14.40 27.17
CA GLU A 135 11.25 -14.74 28.24
C GLU A 135 11.27 -16.25 28.57
N GLU A 136 11.83 -17.09 27.72
CA GLU A 136 11.95 -18.53 27.98
C GLU A 136 13.24 -18.94 28.73
N GLN A 137 14.12 -18.02 29.00
CA GLN A 137 15.32 -18.28 29.80
C GLN A 137 15.21 -17.68 31.19
#